data_4a58db7082f0ee337acb8d37287fe746
#
_entry.id   4a58db7082f0ee337acb8d37287fe746
#
_cell.length_a   1.000
_cell.length_b   1.000
_cell.length_c   1.000
_cell.angle_alpha   90.00
_cell.angle_beta   90.00
_cell.angle_gamma   90.00
#
_symmetry.space_group_name_H-M   'P 1'
#
loop_
_entity.id
_entity.type
_entity.pdbx_description
1 polymer ?
#
loop_
_entity_poly.entity_id
_entity_poly.type
_entity_poly.pdbx_seq_one_letter_code
_entity_poly.pdbx_strand_id
1 'polypeptide(L)'
;PMGAAIWSTPANKVLDMPAYFFIKFFYNHGMLEIVNRPKWWVIKNGSSQYIKKIIKGFENKIHLSSAVVKVSRSKEGVEIFLSNHNETLKFDAVIFATHSDQALKLLDRPTELESEILQAFPYQKNDVMLHTDSSVLPTRKLAWASWNYQLDRDPSAPVVLTYNMNILQSNKANET
;
A
#
# COMPACT_ATOMS: atom_id res chain seq x y z
N PRO A 1 -1.58 10.05 17.59
CA PRO A 1 -1.05 10.69 16.38
C PRO A 1 -0.15 9.79 15.53
N MET A 2 0.95 9.21 16.11
CA MET A 2 1.88 8.36 15.35
C MET A 2 1.19 7.15 14.70
N GLY A 3 0.30 6.46 15.40
CA GLY A 3 -0.50 5.38 14.83
C GLY A 3 -1.35 5.85 13.66
N ALA A 4 -2.01 7.00 13.79
CA ALA A 4 -2.79 7.59 12.69
C ALA A 4 -1.94 7.82 11.43
N ALA A 5 -0.72 8.31 11.60
CA ALA A 5 0.21 8.54 10.50
C ALA A 5 0.71 7.22 9.86
N ILE A 6 0.99 6.19 10.68
CA ILE A 6 1.45 4.88 10.18
C ILE A 6 0.37 4.20 9.32
N TRP A 7 -0.89 4.22 9.77
CA TRP A 7 -2.00 3.57 9.07
C TRP A 7 -2.80 4.51 8.17
N SER A 8 -2.35 5.76 7.97
CA SER A 8 -3.06 6.77 7.17
C SER A 8 -4.56 6.84 7.53
N THR A 9 -4.87 6.81 8.82
CA THR A 9 -6.23 6.76 9.35
C THR A 9 -6.47 7.93 10.31
N PRO A 10 -7.71 8.43 10.46
CA PRO A 10 -8.02 9.48 11.45
C PRO A 10 -7.63 9.07 12.87
N ALA A 11 -7.14 10.01 13.66
CA ALA A 11 -6.57 9.73 14.99
C ALA A 11 -7.58 9.07 15.94
N ASN A 12 -8.86 9.43 15.85
CA ASN A 12 -9.93 8.82 16.64
C ASN A 12 -10.15 7.33 16.28
N LYS A 13 -9.96 6.94 15.02
CA LYS A 13 -10.09 5.55 14.57
C LYS A 13 -8.97 4.64 15.05
N VAL A 14 -7.81 5.18 15.38
CA VAL A 14 -6.72 4.38 15.97
C VAL A 14 -7.11 3.80 17.32
N LEU A 15 -7.98 4.49 18.06
CA LEU A 15 -8.45 4.02 19.37
C LEU A 15 -9.42 2.83 19.27
N ASP A 16 -10.02 2.62 18.10
CA ASP A 16 -10.89 1.48 17.82
C ASP A 16 -10.08 0.19 17.51
N MET A 17 -8.76 0.32 17.30
CA MET A 17 -7.89 -0.82 17.00
C MET A 17 -7.70 -1.70 18.24
N PRO A 18 -7.71 -3.04 18.08
CA PRO A 18 -7.36 -3.94 19.17
C PRO A 18 -5.94 -3.65 19.68
N ALA A 19 -5.78 -3.42 20.98
CA ALA A 19 -4.49 -3.09 21.60
C ALA A 19 -3.40 -4.15 21.28
N TYR A 20 -3.79 -5.43 21.25
CA TYR A 20 -2.89 -6.52 20.87
C TYR A 20 -2.29 -6.33 19.47
N PHE A 21 -3.14 -5.98 18.48
CA PHE A 21 -2.68 -5.74 17.10
C PHE A 21 -1.69 -4.58 17.04
N PHE A 22 -2.03 -3.47 17.71
CA PHE A 22 -1.18 -2.29 17.78
C PHE A 22 0.20 -2.61 18.40
N ILE A 23 0.21 -3.22 19.58
CA ILE A 23 1.45 -3.57 20.30
C ILE A 23 2.28 -4.56 19.49
N LYS A 24 1.66 -5.59 18.93
CA LYS A 24 2.35 -6.62 18.12
C LYS A 24 2.99 -6.03 16.86
N PHE A 25 2.31 -5.08 16.21
CA PHE A 25 2.90 -4.37 15.07
C PHE A 25 4.16 -3.62 15.49
N PHE A 26 4.10 -2.82 16.56
CA PHE A 26 5.25 -2.07 17.05
C PHE A 26 6.40 -2.99 17.48
N TYR A 27 6.07 -4.08 18.14
CA TYR A 27 7.05 -5.11 18.54
C TYR A 27 7.75 -5.73 17.31
N ASN A 28 6.97 -6.20 16.33
CA ASN A 28 7.51 -6.84 15.13
C ASN A 28 8.40 -5.91 14.29
N HIS A 29 8.17 -4.61 14.37
CA HIS A 29 8.96 -3.59 13.66
C HIS A 29 10.11 -3.01 14.49
N GLY A 30 10.37 -3.57 15.69
CA GLY A 30 11.42 -3.08 16.59
C GLY A 30 11.19 -1.65 17.08
N MET A 31 9.97 -1.14 17.01
CA MET A 31 9.65 0.23 17.42
C MET A 31 9.52 0.39 18.94
N LEU A 32 9.41 -0.70 19.67
CA LEU A 32 9.43 -0.73 21.15
C LEU A 32 10.84 -0.83 21.71
N GLU A 33 11.84 -1.08 20.86
CA GLU A 33 13.24 -1.18 21.26
C GLU A 33 13.85 0.21 21.46
N ILE A 34 14.54 0.42 22.57
CA ILE A 34 15.31 1.64 22.83
C ILE A 34 16.75 1.45 22.35
N VAL A 35 17.30 0.25 22.58
CA VAL A 35 18.64 -0.17 22.19
C VAL A 35 18.51 -1.25 21.13
N ASN A 36 19.49 -1.38 20.24
CA ASN A 36 19.51 -2.39 19.17
C ASN A 36 18.36 -2.29 18.17
N ARG A 37 17.91 -1.09 17.87
CA ARG A 37 16.88 -0.88 16.85
C ARG A 37 17.30 -1.46 15.50
N PRO A 38 16.39 -2.15 14.78
CA PRO A 38 16.69 -2.67 13.45
C PRO A 38 17.04 -1.53 12.50
N LYS A 39 18.05 -1.75 11.65
CA LYS A 39 18.34 -0.84 10.55
C LYS A 39 17.25 -0.93 9.50
N TRP A 40 16.70 0.21 9.12
CA TRP A 40 15.77 0.31 7.99
C TRP A 40 16.56 0.48 6.70
N TRP A 41 16.10 -0.20 5.67
CA TRP A 41 16.73 -0.20 4.36
C TRP A 41 15.71 0.15 3.29
N VAL A 42 16.15 0.84 2.26
CA VAL A 42 15.37 1.08 1.05
C VAL A 42 16.10 0.47 -0.14
N ILE A 43 15.35 0.12 -1.17
CA ILE A 43 15.94 -0.37 -2.41
C ILE A 43 16.52 0.84 -3.15
N LYS A 44 17.82 0.83 -3.40
CA LYS A 44 18.48 1.90 -4.13
C LYS A 44 17.81 2.10 -5.49
N ASN A 45 17.48 3.34 -5.83
CA ASN A 45 16.74 3.75 -7.02
C ASN A 45 15.30 3.23 -7.09
N GLY A 46 14.71 2.89 -5.94
CA GLY A 46 13.29 2.54 -5.81
C GLY A 46 12.94 1.08 -6.09
N SER A 47 11.73 0.71 -5.74
CA SER A 47 11.26 -0.68 -5.77
C SER A 47 11.17 -1.26 -7.18
N SER A 48 11.09 -0.44 -8.22
CA SER A 48 11.10 -0.90 -9.61
C SER A 48 12.36 -1.70 -9.99
N GLN A 49 13.45 -1.54 -9.23
CA GLN A 49 14.72 -2.21 -9.53
C GLN A 49 14.67 -3.73 -9.38
N TYR A 50 13.87 -4.25 -8.47
CA TYR A 50 13.73 -5.71 -8.33
C TYR A 50 12.75 -6.33 -9.32
N ILE A 51 11.81 -5.55 -9.88
CA ILE A 51 10.80 -6.06 -10.80
C ILE A 51 11.45 -6.76 -11.99
N LYS A 52 12.42 -6.11 -12.63
CA LYS A 52 13.14 -6.68 -13.78
C LYS A 52 13.82 -8.01 -13.47
N LYS A 53 14.24 -8.22 -12.21
CA LYS A 53 14.87 -9.48 -11.79
C LYS A 53 13.83 -10.56 -11.51
N ILE A 54 12.70 -10.18 -10.91
CA ILE A 54 11.61 -11.12 -10.58
C ILE A 54 10.95 -11.67 -11.85
N ILE A 55 10.67 -10.78 -12.82
CA ILE A 55 9.94 -11.18 -14.03
C ILE A 55 10.81 -11.94 -15.06
N LYS A 56 12.12 -12.01 -14.82
CA LYS A 56 13.05 -12.65 -15.74
C LYS A 56 12.63 -14.09 -16.04
N GLY A 57 12.41 -14.37 -17.33
CA GLY A 57 12.05 -15.70 -17.83
C GLY A 57 10.56 -15.92 -18.05
N PHE A 58 9.71 -14.95 -17.67
CA PHE A 58 8.27 -14.98 -17.97
C PHE A 58 7.69 -13.62 -18.40
N GLU A 59 8.55 -12.72 -18.90
CA GLU A 59 8.16 -11.38 -19.35
C GLU A 59 7.06 -11.44 -20.43
N ASN A 60 7.12 -12.44 -21.29
CA ASN A 60 6.16 -12.68 -22.36
C ASN A 60 4.79 -13.18 -21.85
N LYS A 61 4.68 -13.53 -20.58
CA LYS A 61 3.42 -13.96 -19.95
C LYS A 61 2.74 -12.82 -19.18
N ILE A 62 3.34 -11.63 -19.20
CA ILE A 62 2.81 -10.46 -18.52
C ILE A 62 1.98 -9.64 -19.51
N HIS A 63 0.71 -9.52 -19.25
CA HIS A 63 -0.23 -8.77 -20.08
C HIS A 63 -0.53 -7.41 -19.41
N LEU A 64 0.05 -6.35 -19.95
CA LEU A 64 -0.25 -4.98 -19.51
C LEU A 64 -1.51 -4.47 -20.20
N SER A 65 -2.15 -3.46 -19.60
CA SER A 65 -3.39 -2.85 -20.12
C SER A 65 -4.53 -3.87 -20.37
N SER A 66 -4.52 -4.95 -19.60
CA SER A 66 -5.44 -6.08 -19.74
C SER A 66 -6.28 -6.19 -18.46
N ALA A 67 -7.19 -5.22 -18.27
CA ALA A 67 -8.01 -5.18 -17.07
C ALA A 67 -8.97 -6.38 -17.04
N VAL A 68 -8.89 -7.14 -15.93
CA VAL A 68 -9.83 -8.21 -15.62
C VAL A 68 -11.15 -7.59 -15.18
N VAL A 69 -12.26 -8.03 -15.73
CA VAL A 69 -13.61 -7.54 -15.38
C VAL A 69 -14.45 -8.58 -14.68
N LYS A 70 -14.13 -9.87 -14.84
CA LYS A 70 -14.84 -10.97 -14.18
C LYS A 70 -13.96 -12.21 -14.08
N VAL A 71 -14.15 -12.95 -13.00
CA VAL A 71 -13.55 -14.26 -12.76
C VAL A 71 -14.65 -15.25 -12.42
N SER A 72 -14.79 -16.29 -13.24
CA SER A 72 -15.75 -17.37 -13.04
C SER A 72 -15.02 -18.66 -12.68
N ARG A 73 -15.56 -19.43 -11.76
CA ARG A 73 -14.99 -20.71 -11.29
C ARG A 73 -15.92 -21.86 -11.59
N SER A 74 -15.34 -22.96 -12.02
CA SER A 74 -16.03 -24.23 -12.22
C SER A 74 -15.22 -25.39 -11.68
N LYS A 75 -15.73 -26.62 -11.81
CA LYS A 75 -14.96 -27.82 -11.49
C LYS A 75 -13.78 -28.05 -12.46
N GLU A 76 -13.80 -27.42 -13.61
CA GLU A 76 -12.81 -27.58 -14.69
C GLU A 76 -11.71 -26.52 -14.62
N GLY A 77 -11.82 -25.56 -13.70
CA GLY A 77 -10.84 -24.48 -13.53
C GLY A 77 -11.46 -23.09 -13.41
N VAL A 78 -10.71 -22.10 -13.84
CA VAL A 78 -11.06 -20.68 -13.71
C VAL A 78 -11.08 -20.02 -15.08
N GLU A 79 -12.11 -19.22 -15.35
CA GLU A 79 -12.24 -18.39 -16.53
C GLU A 79 -12.07 -16.92 -16.16
N ILE A 80 -11.20 -16.23 -16.89
CA ILE A 80 -10.91 -14.81 -16.71
C ILE A 80 -11.40 -14.03 -17.92
N PHE A 81 -12.20 -13.00 -17.68
CA PHE A 81 -12.76 -12.10 -18.68
C PHE A 81 -12.03 -10.76 -18.63
N LEU A 82 -11.54 -10.31 -19.77
CA LEU A 82 -10.82 -9.03 -19.93
C LEU A 82 -11.73 -7.98 -20.55
N SER A 83 -11.52 -6.71 -20.20
CA SER A 83 -12.33 -5.60 -20.71
C SER A 83 -12.21 -5.39 -22.22
N ASN A 84 -11.04 -5.71 -22.79
CA ASN A 84 -10.70 -5.39 -24.18
C ASN A 84 -10.63 -6.63 -25.10
N HIS A 85 -11.02 -7.79 -24.60
CA HIS A 85 -10.96 -9.05 -25.36
C HIS A 85 -12.30 -9.75 -25.31
N ASN A 86 -12.73 -10.27 -26.47
CA ASN A 86 -13.92 -11.12 -26.55
C ASN A 86 -13.64 -12.58 -26.15
N GLU A 87 -12.38 -12.93 -26.03
CA GLU A 87 -11.97 -14.28 -25.66
C GLU A 87 -11.79 -14.42 -24.15
N THR A 88 -12.27 -15.53 -23.64
CA THR A 88 -12.09 -15.92 -22.24
C THR A 88 -10.80 -16.68 -22.07
N LEU A 89 -9.98 -16.29 -21.10
CA LEU A 89 -8.77 -17.01 -20.76
C LEU A 89 -9.08 -18.08 -19.72
N LYS A 90 -8.55 -19.31 -19.92
CA LYS A 90 -8.77 -20.44 -19.01
C LYS A 90 -7.49 -20.79 -18.28
N PHE A 91 -7.62 -21.05 -16.98
CA PHE A 91 -6.53 -21.42 -16.08
C PHE A 91 -6.98 -22.46 -15.06
N ASP A 92 -6.04 -23.20 -14.50
CA ASP A 92 -6.31 -24.15 -13.40
C ASP A 92 -6.63 -23.42 -12.10
N ALA A 93 -6.00 -22.26 -11.84
CA ALA A 93 -6.17 -21.47 -10.64
C ALA A 93 -5.93 -19.97 -10.89
N VAL A 94 -6.41 -19.14 -9.99
CA VAL A 94 -6.18 -17.69 -9.97
C VAL A 94 -5.73 -17.21 -8.60
N ILE A 95 -4.78 -16.28 -8.59
CA ILE A 95 -4.37 -15.55 -7.40
C ILE A 95 -4.74 -14.09 -7.58
N PHE A 96 -5.59 -13.56 -6.69
CA PHE A 96 -5.93 -12.14 -6.65
C PHE A 96 -4.86 -11.38 -5.89
N ALA A 97 -4.16 -10.48 -6.57
CA ALA A 97 -3.20 -9.55 -5.97
C ALA A 97 -3.75 -8.11 -6.00
N THR A 98 -5.03 -7.95 -5.68
CA THR A 98 -5.78 -6.70 -5.64
C THR A 98 -6.27 -6.43 -4.22
N HIS A 99 -6.88 -5.27 -3.99
CA HIS A 99 -7.65 -5.04 -2.77
C HIS A 99 -8.79 -6.06 -2.63
N SER A 100 -9.19 -6.38 -1.41
CA SER A 100 -10.25 -7.37 -1.15
C SER A 100 -11.61 -6.96 -1.73
N ASP A 101 -11.96 -5.68 -1.66
CA ASP A 101 -13.18 -5.13 -2.26
C ASP A 101 -13.18 -5.22 -3.78
N GLN A 102 -12.01 -5.09 -4.42
CA GLN A 102 -11.84 -5.29 -5.87
C GLN A 102 -11.93 -6.77 -6.22
N ALA A 103 -11.25 -7.65 -5.46
CA ALA A 103 -11.35 -9.09 -5.65
C ALA A 103 -12.79 -9.57 -5.58
N LEU A 104 -13.56 -9.09 -4.61
CA LEU A 104 -14.98 -9.43 -4.46
C LEU A 104 -15.81 -9.01 -5.67
N LYS A 105 -15.57 -7.81 -6.21
CA LYS A 105 -16.27 -7.31 -7.41
C LYS A 105 -15.98 -8.12 -8.66
N LEU A 106 -14.79 -8.74 -8.74
CA LEU A 106 -14.39 -9.56 -9.88
C LEU A 106 -14.98 -10.97 -9.82
N LEU A 107 -15.31 -11.49 -8.65
CA LEU A 107 -15.88 -12.82 -8.48
C LEU A 107 -17.31 -12.89 -9.02
N ASP A 108 -17.56 -13.75 -10.00
CA ASP A 108 -18.89 -13.96 -10.62
C ASP A 108 -19.92 -14.49 -9.59
N ARG A 109 -19.49 -15.43 -8.76
CA ARG A 109 -20.31 -16.06 -7.71
C ARG A 109 -19.50 -16.24 -6.43
N PRO A 110 -19.35 -15.19 -5.63
CA PRO A 110 -18.72 -15.33 -4.33
C PRO A 110 -19.59 -16.15 -3.39
N THR A 111 -18.99 -16.98 -2.54
CA THR A 111 -19.68 -17.62 -1.43
C THR A 111 -20.06 -16.59 -0.37
N GLU A 112 -20.96 -16.95 0.55
CA GLU A 112 -21.31 -16.09 1.68
C GLU A 112 -20.09 -15.74 2.52
N LEU A 113 -19.22 -16.72 2.81
CA LEU A 113 -18.00 -16.53 3.58
C LEU A 113 -16.99 -15.61 2.85
N GLU A 114 -16.82 -15.77 1.55
CA GLU A 114 -15.97 -14.87 0.75
C GLU A 114 -16.51 -13.43 0.77
N SER A 115 -17.81 -13.27 0.65
CA SER A 115 -18.47 -11.96 0.72
C SER A 115 -18.24 -11.32 2.10
N GLU A 116 -18.49 -12.07 3.17
CA GLU A 116 -18.30 -11.59 4.54
C GLU A 116 -16.85 -11.16 4.81
N ILE A 117 -15.89 -12.04 4.50
CA ILE A 117 -14.48 -11.79 4.81
C ILE A 117 -13.91 -10.67 3.93
N LEU A 118 -14.17 -10.68 2.62
CA LEU A 118 -13.60 -9.69 1.71
C LEU A 118 -14.18 -8.28 1.92
N GLN A 119 -15.42 -8.17 2.40
CA GLN A 119 -16.03 -6.88 2.77
C GLN A 119 -15.55 -6.36 4.13
N ALA A 120 -15.03 -7.23 5.00
CA ALA A 120 -14.60 -6.83 6.34
C ALA A 120 -13.38 -5.90 6.36
N PHE A 121 -12.68 -5.73 5.22
CA PHE A 121 -11.53 -4.83 5.08
C PHE A 121 -11.98 -3.45 4.58
N PRO A 122 -12.07 -2.44 5.47
CA PRO A 122 -12.45 -1.09 5.06
C PRO A 122 -11.27 -0.40 4.34
N TYR A 123 -11.53 0.10 3.16
CA TYR A 123 -10.59 0.96 2.43
C TYR A 123 -11.06 2.40 2.46
N GLN A 124 -10.12 3.32 2.64
CA GLN A 124 -10.37 4.75 2.56
C GLN A 124 -9.52 5.39 1.48
N LYS A 125 -10.04 6.45 0.89
CA LYS A 125 -9.28 7.28 -0.05
C LYS A 125 -8.28 8.13 0.71
N ASN A 126 -7.07 8.21 0.17
CA ASN A 126 -6.05 9.15 0.62
C ASN A 126 -5.67 10.03 -0.56
N ASP A 127 -5.74 11.34 -0.36
CA ASP A 127 -5.26 12.29 -1.34
C ASP A 127 -3.74 12.38 -1.25
N VAL A 128 -3.08 12.23 -2.39
CA VAL A 128 -1.62 12.27 -2.50
C VAL A 128 -1.21 13.31 -3.52
N MET A 129 -0.32 14.21 -3.12
CA MET A 129 0.20 15.26 -3.99
C MET A 129 1.72 15.13 -4.12
N LEU A 130 2.22 15.02 -5.34
CA LEU A 130 3.65 15.13 -5.63
C LEU A 130 3.97 16.59 -5.94
N HIS A 131 4.88 17.19 -5.17
CA HIS A 131 5.27 18.59 -5.30
C HIS A 131 6.72 18.83 -4.87
N THR A 132 7.22 20.03 -5.13
CA THR A 132 8.58 20.46 -4.76
C THR A 132 8.61 21.50 -3.65
N ASP A 133 7.46 21.85 -3.07
CA ASP A 133 7.35 22.81 -2.00
C ASP A 133 7.92 22.28 -0.69
N SER A 134 9.03 22.86 -0.26
CA SER A 134 9.71 22.50 0.99
C SER A 134 9.13 23.17 2.23
N SER A 135 8.17 24.08 2.10
CA SER A 135 7.53 24.78 3.23
C SER A 135 6.74 23.83 4.13
N VAL A 136 6.32 22.67 3.61
CA VAL A 136 5.63 21.61 4.34
C VAL A 136 6.56 20.76 5.23
N LEU A 137 7.88 20.94 5.13
CA LEU A 137 8.87 20.27 5.96
C LEU A 137 9.16 21.11 7.23
N PRO A 138 9.78 20.51 8.26
CA PRO A 138 10.16 21.25 9.46
C PRO A 138 11.02 22.47 9.14
N THR A 139 10.79 23.58 9.83
CA THR A 139 11.55 24.84 9.64
C THR A 139 13.06 24.64 9.84
N ARG A 140 13.46 23.77 10.76
CA ARG A 140 14.86 23.42 10.98
C ARG A 140 15.26 22.30 10.04
N LYS A 141 16.14 22.55 9.07
CA LYS A 141 16.64 21.53 8.11
C LYS A 141 17.22 20.30 8.81
N LEU A 142 17.86 20.44 9.98
CA LEU A 142 18.37 19.31 10.76
C LEU A 142 17.29 18.35 11.28
N ALA A 143 16.03 18.79 11.31
CA ALA A 143 14.89 17.97 11.71
C ALA A 143 14.23 17.25 10.51
N TRP A 144 14.71 17.49 9.29
CA TRP A 144 14.18 16.81 8.11
C TRP A 144 14.47 15.32 8.15
N ALA A 145 13.44 14.54 7.97
CA ALA A 145 13.52 13.09 7.85
C ALA A 145 12.91 12.63 6.52
N SER A 146 13.15 11.39 6.14
CA SER A 146 12.49 10.78 4.99
C SER A 146 10.96 10.73 5.13
N TRP A 147 10.49 10.73 6.38
CA TRP A 147 9.08 10.64 6.75
C TRP A 147 8.80 11.65 7.86
N ASN A 148 8.00 12.67 7.53
CA ASN A 148 7.66 13.77 8.42
C ASN A 148 6.16 13.81 8.58
N TYR A 149 5.65 13.84 9.80
CA TYR A 149 4.24 14.09 10.02
C TYR A 149 4.02 15.35 10.82
N GLN A 150 3.04 16.12 10.43
CA GLN A 150 2.69 17.38 11.04
C GLN A 150 1.47 17.18 11.94
N LEU A 151 1.60 17.62 13.19
CA LEU A 151 0.47 17.69 14.11
C LEU A 151 -0.18 19.06 13.98
N ASP A 152 -1.47 19.08 13.71
CA ASP A 152 -2.26 20.28 13.84
C ASP A 152 -2.57 20.56 15.32
N ARG A 153 -2.87 21.81 15.66
CA ARG A 153 -3.36 22.20 16.98
C ARG A 153 -4.77 21.69 17.23
N ASP A 154 -5.56 21.52 16.18
CA ASP A 154 -6.86 20.88 16.23
C ASP A 154 -6.70 19.35 16.20
N PRO A 155 -7.06 18.63 17.28
CA PRO A 155 -6.97 17.17 17.32
C PRO A 155 -7.88 16.46 16.31
N SER A 156 -8.88 17.15 15.74
CA SER A 156 -9.79 16.60 14.73
C SER A 156 -9.27 16.78 13.31
N ALA A 157 -8.24 17.61 13.12
CA ALA A 157 -7.64 17.82 11.82
C ALA A 157 -6.99 16.51 11.29
N PRO A 158 -7.07 16.26 9.98
CA PRO A 158 -6.38 15.13 9.36
C PRO A 158 -4.87 15.20 9.60
N VAL A 159 -4.24 14.07 9.87
CA VAL A 159 -2.78 14.00 9.95
C VAL A 159 -2.19 14.17 8.56
N VAL A 160 -1.35 15.20 8.41
CA VAL A 160 -0.60 15.42 7.17
C VAL A 160 0.75 14.73 7.26
N LEU A 161 1.02 13.88 6.27
CA LEU A 161 2.24 13.10 6.17
C LEU A 161 3.02 13.51 4.94
N THR A 162 4.27 13.96 5.14
CA THR A 162 5.15 14.38 4.04
C THR A 162 6.35 13.45 3.93
N TYR A 163 6.49 12.82 2.76
CA TYR A 163 7.68 12.05 2.41
C TYR A 163 8.70 12.94 1.71
N ASN A 164 9.88 13.09 2.31
CA ASN A 164 11.02 13.71 1.62
C ASN A 164 11.73 12.64 0.77
N MET A 165 11.36 12.58 -0.50
CA MET A 165 11.88 11.57 -1.43
C MET A 165 13.37 11.72 -1.71
N ASN A 166 13.93 12.92 -1.58
CA ASN A 166 15.35 13.16 -1.75
C ASN A 166 16.16 12.45 -0.65
N ILE A 167 15.66 12.50 0.60
CA ILE A 167 16.27 11.77 1.71
C ILE A 167 15.98 10.27 1.59
N LEU A 168 14.73 9.89 1.32
CA LEU A 168 14.30 8.49 1.30
C LEU A 168 15.03 7.67 0.25
N GLN A 169 15.25 8.24 -0.94
CA GLN A 169 15.87 7.54 -2.06
C GLN A 169 17.28 8.04 -2.40
N SER A 170 17.84 8.91 -1.56
CA SER A 170 19.16 9.54 -1.79
C SER A 170 19.23 10.21 -3.16
N ASN A 171 18.14 10.81 -3.61
CA ASN A 171 18.10 11.56 -4.85
C ASN A 171 18.96 12.80 -4.67
N LYS A 172 19.96 12.95 -5.52
CA LYS A 172 20.65 14.22 -5.67
C LYS A 172 19.73 15.12 -6.50
N ALA A 173 18.80 15.80 -5.85
CA ALA A 173 18.15 16.93 -6.49
C ALA A 173 19.26 17.95 -6.76
N ASN A 174 19.44 18.34 -8.01
CA ASN A 174 20.17 19.55 -8.30
C ASN A 174 19.41 20.67 -7.57
N GLU A 175 20.05 21.25 -6.56
CA GLU A 175 19.57 22.49 -5.97
C GLU A 175 19.64 23.53 -7.08
N THR A 176 18.52 23.77 -7.74
CA THR A 176 18.31 24.93 -8.61
C THR A 176 17.43 25.90 -7.89
#